data_f3b849295a563b5cd239f6fbc0619ac3
#
_entry.id   f3b849295a563b5cd239f6fbc0619ac3
#
_cell.length_a   1.000
_cell.length_b   1.000
_cell.length_c   1.000
_cell.angle_alpha   90.00
_cell.angle_beta   90.00
_cell.angle_gamma   90.00
#
_symmetry.space_group_name_H-M   'P 1'
#
loop_
_entity.id
_entity.type
_entity.pdbx_description
1 polymer ?
#
loop_
_entity_poly.entity_id
_entity_poly.type
_entity_poly.pdbx_seq_one_letter_code
_entity_poly.pdbx_strand_id
1 'polypeptide(L)' 'MLTKYDLKIKEYVEELFENAPKNKKSMEFKEELLANLLEKYNDLVESGMEKEAAYNKVIGSIGHVEDLFSEEDV' A
#
# COMPACT_ATOMS: atom_id res chain seq x y z
N MET A 1 -8.81 -12.14 10.15
CA MET A 1 -9.83 -11.98 9.10
C MET A 1 -9.68 -10.63 8.41
N LEU A 2 -9.66 -10.62 7.09
CA LEU A 2 -9.51 -9.38 6.34
C LEU A 2 -10.83 -8.59 6.30
N THR A 3 -10.73 -7.30 6.54
CA THR A 3 -11.90 -6.43 6.44
C THR A 3 -12.04 -5.92 5.01
N LYS A 4 -13.16 -5.23 4.75
CA LYS A 4 -13.39 -4.61 3.46
C LYS A 4 -12.25 -3.66 3.06
N TYR A 5 -11.75 -2.90 4.01
CA TYR A 5 -10.67 -1.94 3.73
C TYR A 5 -9.33 -2.61 3.57
N ASP A 6 -9.10 -3.73 4.25
CA ASP A 6 -7.89 -4.50 4.05
C ASP A 6 -7.81 -4.98 2.59
N LEU A 7 -8.93 -5.48 2.07
CA LEU A 7 -9.00 -5.92 0.68
C LEU A 7 -8.82 -4.77 -0.29
N LYS A 8 -9.37 -3.60 0.03
CA LYS A 8 -9.20 -2.43 -0.81
C LYS A 8 -7.75 -1.98 -0.89
N ILE A 9 -7.06 -2.03 0.23
CA ILE A 9 -5.64 -1.68 0.26
C ILE A 9 -4.84 -2.66 -0.59
N LYS A 10 -5.15 -3.94 -0.49
CA LYS A 10 -4.49 -4.96 -1.29
C LYS A 10 -4.71 -4.72 -2.77
N GLU A 11 -5.95 -4.45 -3.17
CA GLU A 11 -6.26 -4.18 -4.57
C GLU A 11 -5.53 -2.94 -5.07
N TYR A 12 -5.45 -1.92 -4.25
CA TYR A 12 -4.76 -0.69 -4.61
C TYR A 12 -3.28 -0.97 -4.89
N VAL A 13 -2.65 -1.75 -4.00
CA VAL A 13 -1.23 -2.09 -4.17
C VAL A 13 -1.05 -2.92 -5.44
N GLU A 14 -1.94 -3.84 -5.72
CA GLU A 14 -1.85 -4.65 -6.92
C GLU A 14 -1.95 -3.80 -8.19
N GLU A 15 -2.81 -2.79 -8.18
CA GLU A 15 -2.91 -1.87 -9.30
C GLU A 15 -1.65 -1.04 -9.48
N LEU A 16 -1.07 -0.60 -8.37
CA LEU A 16 0.17 0.18 -8.44
C LEU A 16 1.29 -0.61 -9.10
N PHE A 17 1.32 -1.91 -8.86
CA PHE A 17 2.38 -2.76 -9.38
C PHE A 17 2.01 -3.47 -10.69
N GLU A 18 0.85 -3.16 -11.24
CA GLU A 18 0.42 -3.78 -12.48
C GLU A 18 1.40 -3.54 -13.63
N ASN A 19 1.94 -2.35 -13.71
CA ASN A 19 2.90 -1.98 -14.74
C ASN A 19 4.35 -2.08 -14.30
N ALA A 20 4.59 -2.52 -13.06
CA ALA A 20 5.96 -2.67 -12.57
C ALA A 20 6.61 -3.91 -13.16
N PRO A 21 7.95 -3.92 -13.25
CA PRO A 21 8.66 -5.11 -13.71
C PRO A 21 8.32 -6.30 -12.81
N LYS A 22 8.06 -7.44 -13.43
CA LYS A 22 7.68 -8.63 -12.68
C LYS A 22 8.92 -9.46 -12.36
N ASN A 23 9.74 -8.91 -11.48
CA ASN A 23 10.92 -9.59 -11.01
C ASN A 23 10.85 -9.76 -9.51
N LYS A 24 11.83 -10.46 -8.97
CA LYS A 24 11.85 -10.77 -7.55
C LYS A 24 11.87 -9.52 -6.67
N LYS A 25 12.65 -8.52 -7.05
CA LYS A 25 12.74 -7.28 -6.30
C LYS A 25 11.41 -6.55 -6.20
N SER A 26 10.73 -6.44 -7.33
CA SER A 26 9.43 -5.77 -7.36
C SER A 26 8.40 -6.53 -6.53
N MET A 27 8.42 -7.85 -6.60
CA MET A 27 7.49 -8.67 -5.84
C MET A 27 7.73 -8.54 -4.35
N GLU A 28 8.98 -8.52 -3.93
CA GLU A 28 9.33 -8.33 -2.53
C GLU A 28 8.91 -6.96 -2.04
N PHE A 29 9.15 -5.95 -2.84
CA PHE A 29 8.75 -4.59 -2.51
C PHE A 29 7.23 -4.48 -2.38
N LYS A 30 6.52 -5.12 -3.29
CA LYS A 30 5.06 -5.13 -3.25
C LYS A 30 4.54 -5.73 -1.94
N GLU A 31 5.08 -6.87 -1.55
CA GLU A 31 4.67 -7.53 -0.31
C GLU A 31 5.00 -6.69 0.91
N GLU A 32 6.18 -6.11 0.93
CA GLU A 32 6.60 -5.26 2.03
C GLU A 32 5.71 -4.02 2.14
N LEU A 33 5.44 -3.39 1.01
CA LEU A 33 4.57 -2.22 0.99
C LEU A 33 3.18 -2.58 1.49
N LEU A 34 2.64 -3.67 1.01
CA LEU A 34 1.31 -4.10 1.43
C LEU A 34 1.26 -4.34 2.94
N ALA A 35 2.25 -5.04 3.47
CA ALA A 35 2.31 -5.30 4.90
C ALA A 35 2.39 -4.01 5.70
N ASN A 36 3.23 -3.07 5.26
CA ASN A 36 3.37 -1.79 5.95
C ASN A 36 2.08 -0.98 5.92
N LEU A 37 1.38 -0.99 4.80
CA LEU A 37 0.13 -0.25 4.68
C LEU A 37 -0.97 -0.84 5.56
N LEU A 38 -1.05 -2.16 5.60
CA LEU A 38 -2.03 -2.82 6.46
C LEU A 38 -1.76 -2.55 7.92
N GLU A 39 -0.49 -2.59 8.32
CA GLU A 39 -0.10 -2.31 9.68
C GLU A 39 -0.46 -0.86 10.05
N LYS A 40 -0.14 0.07 9.16
CA LYS A 40 -0.45 1.48 9.38
C LYS A 40 -1.95 1.71 9.49
N TYR A 41 -2.72 1.06 8.64
CA TYR A 41 -4.16 1.16 8.69
C TYR A 41 -4.70 0.66 10.04
N ASN A 42 -4.24 -0.50 10.47
CA ASN A 42 -4.68 -1.07 11.73
C ASN A 42 -4.31 -0.17 12.91
N ASP A 43 -3.12 0.39 12.89
CA ASP A 43 -2.68 1.30 13.95
C ASP A 43 -3.58 2.52 14.03
N LEU A 44 -3.96 3.08 12.90
CA LEU A 44 -4.83 4.25 12.87
C LEU A 44 -6.22 3.92 13.41
N VAL A 45 -6.76 2.77 13.02
CA VAL A 45 -8.06 2.34 13.53
C VAL A 45 -8.01 2.09 15.03
N GLU A 46 -6.95 1.48 15.51
CA GLU A 46 -6.78 1.23 16.94
C GLU A 46 -6.64 2.51 17.74
N SER A 47 -6.09 3.55 17.13
CA SER A 47 -5.94 4.84 17.80
C SER A 47 -7.25 5.62 17.88
N GLY A 48 -8.32 5.10 17.28
CA GLY A 48 -9.63 5.72 17.34
C GLY A 48 -10.11 6.34 16.04
N MET A 49 -9.35 6.24 14.97
CA MET A 49 -9.73 6.79 13.69
C MET A 49 -10.78 5.89 13.02
N GLU A 50 -11.74 6.50 12.34
CA GLU A 50 -12.72 5.73 11.60
C GLU A 50 -12.04 4.98 10.46
N LYS A 51 -12.58 3.81 10.14
CA LYS A 51 -11.96 2.94 9.13
C LYS A 51 -11.80 3.63 7.78
N GLU A 52 -12.82 4.35 7.34
CA GLU A 52 -12.74 5.05 6.07
C GLU A 52 -11.67 6.14 6.08
N ALA A 53 -11.61 6.90 7.18
CA ALA A 53 -10.59 7.94 7.30
C ALA A 53 -9.18 7.33 7.34
N ALA A 54 -9.04 6.23 8.07
CA ALA A 54 -7.75 5.53 8.15
C ALA A 54 -7.34 5.04 6.77
N TYR A 55 -8.27 4.47 6.03
CA TYR A 55 -8.01 3.99 4.67
C TYR A 55 -7.53 5.15 3.77
N ASN A 56 -8.27 6.25 3.80
CA ASN A 56 -7.93 7.40 2.96
C ASN A 56 -6.54 7.95 3.30
N LYS A 57 -6.21 7.98 4.58
CA LYS A 57 -4.91 8.48 5.01
C LYS A 57 -3.79 7.57 4.55
N VAL A 58 -3.99 6.27 4.66
CA VAL A 58 -3.01 5.28 4.22
C VAL A 58 -2.78 5.38 2.72
N ILE A 59 -3.86 5.43 1.95
CA ILE A 59 -3.78 5.53 0.49
C ILE A 59 -3.10 6.85 0.09
N GLY A 60 -3.41 7.93 0.78
CA GLY A 60 -2.80 9.22 0.49
C GLY A 60 -1.28 9.23 0.72
N SER A 61 -0.80 8.37 1.62
CA SER A 61 0.63 8.31 1.90
C SER A 61 1.43 7.57 0.84
N ILE A 62 0.74 6.91 -0.10
CA ILE A 62 1.39 6.14 -1.15
C ILE A 62 1.68 6.96 -2.41
N GLY A 63 1.32 8.22 -2.42
CA GLY A 63 1.36 9.05 -3.62
C GLY A 63 2.70 9.13 -4.35
N HIS A 64 3.78 8.67 -3.74
CA HIS A 64 5.12 8.79 -4.32
C HIS A 64 5.77 7.48 -4.72
N VAL A 65 4.98 6.41 -4.81
CA VAL A 65 5.54 5.12 -5.19
C VAL A 65 6.12 5.15 -6.61
N GLU A 66 5.47 5.89 -7.50
CA GLU A 66 5.95 6.03 -8.87
C GLU A 66 7.32 6.71 -8.92
N ASP A 67 7.55 7.65 -8.03
CA ASP A 67 8.82 8.35 -7.96
C ASP A 67 9.95 7.38 -7.56
N LEU A 68 9.63 6.41 -6.72
CA LEU A 68 10.62 5.41 -6.33
C LEU A 68 11.06 4.56 -7.51
N PHE A 69 10.14 4.23 -8.40
CA PHE A 69 10.48 3.47 -9.59
C PHE A 69 11.27 4.32 -10.58
N SER A 70 10.94 5.59 -10.66
CA SER A 70 11.63 6.49 -11.58
C SER A 70 13.09 6.69 -11.19
N GLU A 71 13.38 6.70 -9.91
CA GLU A 71 14.75 6.88 -9.44
C GLU A 71 15.67 5.74 -9.82
N GLU A 72 15.12 4.55 -9.98
CA GLU A 72 15.92 3.39 -10.35
C GLU A 72 16.40 3.43 -11.79
N ASP A 73 15.73 4.20 -12.62
CA ASP A 73 16.10 4.32 -14.02
C ASP A 73 17.27 5.26 -14.25
N VAL A 74 17.70 5.94 -13.25
CA VAL A 74 18.81 6.89 -13.35
C VAL A 74 20.15 6.21 -12.98
#